data_b931605ee6bb480fa27aedebc33e021d
#
_entry.id   b931605ee6bb480fa27aedebc33e021d
#
_cell.length_a   1.000
_cell.length_b   1.000
_cell.length_c   1.000
_cell.angle_alpha   90.00
_cell.angle_beta   90.00
_cell.angle_gamma   90.00
#
_symmetry.space_group_name_H-M   'P 1'
#
loop_
_entity.id
_entity.type
_entity.pdbx_description
1 polymer ?
#
loop_
_entity_poly.entity_id
_entity_poly.type
_entity_poly.pdbx_seq_one_letter_code
_entity_poly.pdbx_strand_id
1 'polypeptide(L)'
;MLTITPSGDILGATVDGLDLAAPLSDDVLGELLVALGAHGYLRFPGQTLEAVQLKAFAERFGDIQQGVAKPSKHVDCPGVGILSNIKAEGEYIGAPDFGQDWHTDMTYRDVMGFVNVLYGIKVPVRDGK
;
A
#
# COMPACT_ATOMS: atom_id res chain seq x y z
N MET A 1 -21.02 2.72 -7.13
CA MET A 1 -20.96 1.33 -7.62
C MET A 1 -19.47 1.02 -7.84
N LEU A 2 -18.96 -0.07 -7.30
CA LEU A 2 -17.60 -0.53 -7.51
C LEU A 2 -17.37 -0.85 -8.98
N THR A 3 -16.28 -0.34 -9.55
CA THR A 3 -15.91 -0.61 -10.94
C THR A 3 -14.43 -0.99 -10.99
N ILE A 4 -14.11 -2.11 -11.64
CA ILE A 4 -12.76 -2.62 -11.80
C ILE A 4 -12.42 -2.60 -13.29
N THR A 5 -11.42 -1.80 -13.65
CA THR A 5 -11.01 -1.59 -15.04
C THR A 5 -9.55 -2.01 -15.21
N PRO A 6 -9.22 -2.99 -16.08
CA PRO A 6 -7.84 -3.34 -16.35
C PRO A 6 -7.00 -2.13 -16.76
N SER A 7 -5.79 -2.01 -16.21
CA SER A 7 -4.86 -0.90 -16.50
C SER A 7 -4.06 -1.11 -17.78
N GLY A 8 -4.05 -2.33 -18.30
CA GLY A 8 -3.34 -2.74 -19.52
C GLY A 8 -3.67 -4.18 -19.87
N ASP A 9 -2.98 -4.73 -20.88
CA ASP A 9 -3.25 -6.07 -21.40
C ASP A 9 -2.69 -7.21 -20.53
N ILE A 10 -1.76 -6.91 -19.62
CA ILE A 10 -1.00 -7.94 -18.88
C ILE A 10 -1.23 -7.84 -17.38
N LEU A 11 -1.11 -6.63 -16.80
CA LEU A 11 -1.01 -6.46 -15.35
C LEU A 11 -1.71 -5.19 -14.89
N GLY A 12 -2.36 -5.29 -13.72
CA GLY A 12 -2.95 -4.18 -13.01
C GLY A 12 -4.40 -3.88 -13.35
N ALA A 13 -5.13 -3.39 -12.36
CA ALA A 13 -6.46 -2.82 -12.56
C ALA A 13 -6.66 -1.57 -11.68
N THR A 14 -7.49 -0.66 -12.17
CA THR A 14 -7.98 0.49 -11.41
C THR A 14 -9.33 0.16 -10.81
N VAL A 15 -9.48 0.47 -9.53
CA VAL A 15 -10.71 0.27 -8.76
C VAL A 15 -11.29 1.64 -8.43
N ASP A 16 -12.46 1.94 -8.98
CA ASP A 16 -13.20 3.18 -8.74
C ASP A 16 -14.48 2.92 -7.93
N GLY A 17 -14.98 3.98 -7.28
CA GLY A 17 -16.24 3.93 -6.54
C GLY A 17 -16.13 3.31 -5.14
N LEU A 18 -14.92 3.19 -4.60
CA LEU A 18 -14.65 2.69 -3.26
C LEU A 18 -13.91 3.77 -2.43
N ASP A 19 -14.40 4.00 -1.22
CA ASP A 19 -13.73 4.82 -0.21
C ASP A 19 -13.04 3.88 0.80
N LEU A 20 -11.71 3.84 0.77
CA LEU A 20 -10.91 2.99 1.66
C LEU A 20 -10.83 3.52 3.09
N ALA A 21 -11.29 4.74 3.36
CA ALA A 21 -11.43 5.27 4.71
C ALA A 21 -12.65 4.68 5.45
N ALA A 22 -13.61 4.14 4.70
CA ALA A 22 -14.81 3.49 5.24
C ALA A 22 -14.57 2.00 5.51
N PRO A 23 -15.36 1.38 6.42
CA PRO A 23 -15.30 -0.06 6.62
C PRO A 23 -15.60 -0.85 5.34
N LEU A 24 -14.74 -1.81 5.04
CA LEU A 24 -14.89 -2.69 3.88
C LEU A 24 -15.77 -3.90 4.22
N SER A 25 -16.82 -4.14 3.44
CA SER A 25 -17.64 -5.37 3.60
C SER A 25 -16.92 -6.62 3.08
N ASP A 26 -17.34 -7.79 3.55
CA ASP A 26 -16.76 -9.07 3.10
C ASP A 26 -17.03 -9.34 1.63
N ASP A 27 -18.18 -8.94 1.12
CA ASP A 27 -18.52 -9.09 -0.30
C ASP A 27 -17.56 -8.28 -1.18
N VAL A 28 -17.34 -7.00 -0.83
CA VAL A 28 -16.38 -6.13 -1.55
C VAL A 28 -14.95 -6.65 -1.42
N LEU A 29 -14.54 -7.13 -0.24
CA LEU A 29 -13.24 -7.78 -0.07
C LEU A 29 -13.10 -8.99 -1.00
N GLY A 30 -14.13 -9.82 -1.11
CA GLY A 30 -14.16 -10.97 -2.03
C GLY A 30 -13.95 -10.54 -3.50
N GLU A 31 -14.63 -9.48 -3.95
CA GLU A 31 -14.44 -8.92 -5.29
C GLU A 31 -13.00 -8.42 -5.50
N LEU A 32 -12.43 -7.73 -4.51
CA LEU A 32 -11.05 -7.25 -4.57
C LEU A 32 -10.03 -8.39 -4.61
N LEU A 33 -10.24 -9.47 -3.84
CA LEU A 33 -9.37 -10.65 -3.86
C LEU A 33 -9.38 -11.35 -5.22
N VAL A 34 -10.54 -11.52 -5.83
CA VAL A 34 -10.67 -12.07 -7.19
C VAL A 34 -9.95 -11.18 -8.20
N ALA A 35 -10.17 -9.86 -8.12
CA ALA A 35 -9.52 -8.91 -9.02
C ALA A 35 -7.99 -8.88 -8.81
N LEU A 36 -7.52 -8.92 -7.56
CA LEU A 36 -6.08 -8.97 -7.25
C LEU A 36 -5.44 -10.23 -7.85
N GLY A 37 -6.09 -11.38 -7.71
CA GLY A 37 -5.62 -12.63 -8.32
C GLY A 37 -5.59 -12.59 -9.84
N ALA A 38 -6.54 -11.93 -10.47
CA ALA A 38 -6.63 -11.80 -11.92
C ALA A 38 -5.62 -10.79 -12.51
N HIS A 39 -5.33 -9.69 -11.79
CA HIS A 39 -4.59 -8.55 -12.31
C HIS A 39 -3.23 -8.32 -11.63
N GLY A 40 -2.90 -9.01 -10.55
CA GLY A 40 -1.62 -8.93 -9.84
C GLY A 40 -1.43 -7.69 -8.96
N TYR A 41 -1.98 -6.53 -9.34
CA TYR A 41 -2.09 -5.36 -8.45
C TYR A 41 -3.37 -4.56 -8.73
N LEU A 42 -3.83 -3.83 -7.71
CA LEU A 42 -4.98 -2.94 -7.79
C LEU A 42 -4.57 -1.51 -7.42
N ARG A 43 -5.05 -0.55 -8.17
CA ARG A 43 -4.87 0.89 -7.92
C ARG A 43 -6.19 1.52 -7.52
N PHE A 44 -6.18 2.27 -6.43
CA PHE A 44 -7.33 2.99 -5.90
C PHE A 44 -7.06 4.50 -5.97
N PRO A 45 -7.45 5.20 -7.03
CA PRO A 45 -7.18 6.62 -7.19
C PRO A 45 -8.01 7.47 -6.23
N GLY A 46 -7.54 8.70 -5.94
CA GLY A 46 -8.31 9.72 -5.22
C GLY A 46 -8.57 9.43 -3.75
N GLN A 47 -7.85 8.50 -3.12
CA GLN A 47 -8.02 8.18 -1.71
C GLN A 47 -7.38 9.26 -0.82
N THR A 48 -8.02 9.53 0.33
CA THR A 48 -7.45 10.35 1.41
C THR A 48 -7.56 9.54 2.70
N LEU A 49 -6.41 9.07 3.19
CA LEU A 49 -6.34 8.12 4.30
C LEU A 49 -5.44 8.65 5.42
N GLU A 50 -5.92 8.52 6.65
CA GLU A 50 -5.07 8.54 7.84
C GLU A 50 -4.35 7.19 7.97
N ALA A 51 -3.22 7.16 8.71
CA ALA A 51 -2.43 5.95 8.90
C ALA A 51 -3.24 4.79 9.50
N VAL A 52 -4.16 5.10 10.43
CA VAL A 52 -5.04 4.11 11.05
C VAL A 52 -6.05 3.52 10.06
N GLN A 53 -6.52 4.30 9.09
CA GLN A 53 -7.43 3.85 8.04
C GLN A 53 -6.71 2.97 7.01
N LEU A 54 -5.50 3.37 6.61
CA LEU A 54 -4.62 2.55 5.77
C LEU A 54 -4.35 1.19 6.41
N LYS A 55 -4.03 1.19 7.71
CA LYS A 55 -3.81 -0.03 8.48
C LYS A 55 -5.08 -0.89 8.53
N ALA A 56 -6.23 -0.31 8.87
CA ALA A 56 -7.50 -1.02 8.95
C ALA A 56 -7.88 -1.68 7.61
N PHE A 57 -7.62 -0.99 6.49
CA PHE A 57 -7.79 -1.58 5.16
C PHE A 57 -6.83 -2.75 4.93
N ALA A 58 -5.54 -2.60 5.27
CA ALA A 58 -4.55 -3.65 5.09
C ALA A 58 -4.85 -4.89 5.95
N GLU A 59 -5.35 -4.72 7.17
CA GLU A 59 -5.74 -5.81 8.09
C GLU A 59 -6.89 -6.68 7.55
N ARG A 60 -7.64 -6.19 6.55
CA ARG A 60 -8.67 -7.01 5.87
C ARG A 60 -8.06 -8.15 5.05
N PHE A 61 -6.79 -8.08 4.70
CA PHE A 61 -6.08 -9.10 3.92
C PHE A 61 -5.29 -10.08 4.80
N GLY A 62 -5.21 -9.84 6.09
CA GLY A 62 -4.50 -10.67 7.07
C GLY A 62 -3.72 -9.85 8.08
N ASP A 63 -2.98 -10.54 8.95
CA ASP A 63 -2.19 -9.92 10.01
C ASP A 63 -1.07 -9.04 9.44
N ILE A 64 -0.90 -7.86 9.99
CA ILE A 64 0.16 -6.95 9.59
C ILE A 64 1.52 -7.53 9.98
N GLN A 65 2.34 -7.82 8.98
CA GLN A 65 3.73 -8.19 9.19
C GLN A 65 4.60 -6.94 9.27
N GLN A 66 5.40 -6.87 10.34
CA GLN A 66 6.37 -5.78 10.46
C GLN A 66 7.59 -6.09 9.60
N GLY A 67 7.95 -5.14 8.73
CA GLY A 67 9.18 -5.17 7.95
C GLY A 67 10.43 -4.94 8.81
N VAL A 68 11.60 -4.99 8.18
CA VAL A 68 12.90 -4.73 8.84
C VAL A 68 13.16 -3.24 9.11
N ALA A 69 12.37 -2.35 8.49
CA ALA A 69 12.50 -0.92 8.71
C ALA A 69 12.13 -0.53 10.13
N LYS A 70 12.93 0.37 10.72
CA LYS A 70 12.62 0.92 12.05
C LYS A 70 11.31 1.72 11.98
N PRO A 71 10.46 1.66 13.04
CA PRO A 71 9.30 2.51 13.14
C PRO A 71 9.67 3.99 12.99
N SER A 72 8.91 4.74 12.23
CA SER A 72 9.12 6.17 12.08
C SER A 72 8.49 6.92 13.26
N LYS A 73 9.23 7.86 13.87
CA LYS A 73 8.71 8.78 14.90
C LYS A 73 7.65 9.76 14.35
N HIS A 74 7.52 9.85 13.03
CA HIS A 74 6.61 10.76 12.34
C HIS A 74 5.24 10.14 12.00
N VAL A 75 5.04 8.85 12.36
CA VAL A 75 3.75 8.17 12.26
C VAL A 75 3.50 7.37 13.52
N ASP A 76 2.49 7.75 14.28
CA ASP A 76 2.07 7.04 15.50
C ASP A 76 1.01 5.99 15.15
N CYS A 77 1.42 5.01 14.34
CA CYS A 77 0.58 3.88 13.97
C CYS A 77 1.44 2.62 13.77
N PRO A 78 1.52 1.75 14.80
CA PRO A 78 2.28 0.50 14.69
C PRO A 78 1.83 -0.34 13.50
N GLY A 79 2.80 -0.79 12.68
CA GLY A 79 2.57 -1.54 11.45
C GLY A 79 2.52 -0.67 10.19
N VAL A 80 2.50 0.65 10.31
CA VAL A 80 2.63 1.58 9.18
C VAL A 80 4.03 2.17 9.15
N GLY A 81 4.72 2.06 8.02
CA GLY A 81 6.04 2.64 7.79
C GLY A 81 5.98 3.83 6.84
N ILE A 82 6.99 4.70 6.89
CA ILE A 82 7.16 5.81 5.94
C ILE A 82 8.33 5.50 5.01
N LEU A 83 8.08 5.52 3.71
CA LEU A 83 9.09 5.55 2.65
C LEU A 83 9.22 7.00 2.19
N SER A 84 10.36 7.65 2.45
CA SER A 84 10.51 9.07 2.14
C SER A 84 11.98 9.51 2.15
N ASN A 85 12.35 10.30 1.16
CA ASN A 85 13.61 11.03 1.11
C ASN A 85 13.51 12.46 1.68
N ILE A 86 12.39 12.82 2.29
CA ILE A 86 12.20 14.12 2.95
C ILE A 86 12.94 14.12 4.28
N LYS A 87 13.57 15.26 4.60
CA LYS A 87 14.23 15.49 5.88
C LYS A 87 13.44 16.48 6.72
N ALA A 88 13.32 16.20 8.02
CA ALA A 88 12.86 17.12 9.05
C ALA A 88 13.99 17.24 10.10
N GLU A 89 14.37 18.46 10.46
CA GLU A 89 15.45 18.74 11.43
C GLU A 89 16.79 18.04 11.09
N GLY A 90 17.07 17.88 9.78
CA GLY A 90 18.29 17.26 9.27
C GLY A 90 18.25 15.73 9.15
N GLU A 91 17.24 15.05 9.69
CA GLU A 91 17.05 13.61 9.63
C GLU A 91 15.93 13.21 8.66
N TYR A 92 16.06 12.04 8.03
CA TYR A 92 14.99 11.50 7.20
C TYR A 92 13.75 11.12 8.04
N ILE A 93 12.57 11.51 7.56
CA ILE A 93 11.31 11.18 8.22
C ILE A 93 10.90 9.72 8.03
N GLY A 94 11.48 9.03 7.07
CA GLY A 94 11.23 7.63 6.73
C GLY A 94 12.46 6.96 6.16
N ALA A 95 12.27 5.81 5.53
CA ALA A 95 13.33 5.08 4.84
C ALA A 95 13.59 5.71 3.46
N PRO A 96 14.77 6.31 3.20
CA PRO A 96 15.01 7.04 1.95
C PRO A 96 15.34 6.14 0.75
N ASP A 97 15.87 4.94 1.00
CA ASP A 97 16.52 4.09 0.00
C ASP A 97 15.93 2.66 -0.01
N PHE A 98 14.61 2.53 0.08
CA PHE A 98 13.95 1.22 0.02
C PHE A 98 13.60 0.84 -1.43
N GLY A 99 13.86 -0.42 -1.78
CA GLY A 99 13.41 -0.98 -3.06
C GLY A 99 14.16 -0.48 -4.30
N GLN A 100 15.44 -0.12 -4.17
CA GLN A 100 16.24 0.40 -5.30
C GLN A 100 16.55 -0.66 -6.36
N ASP A 101 16.75 -1.91 -5.94
CA ASP A 101 17.03 -3.02 -6.83
C ASP A 101 15.79 -3.90 -7.04
N TRP A 102 15.81 -4.73 -8.09
CA TRP A 102 14.78 -5.75 -8.29
C TRP A 102 14.77 -6.73 -7.12
N HIS A 103 13.63 -6.86 -6.46
CA HIS A 103 13.46 -7.67 -5.26
C HIS A 103 12.05 -8.22 -5.15
N THR A 104 11.88 -9.11 -4.19
CA THR A 104 10.57 -9.53 -3.68
C THR A 104 10.50 -9.23 -2.20
N ASP A 105 9.33 -8.78 -1.74
CA ASP A 105 9.15 -8.44 -0.34
C ASP A 105 8.86 -9.68 0.51
N MET A 106 9.37 -9.68 1.75
CA MET A 106 9.04 -10.62 2.83
C MET A 106 9.28 -12.11 2.53
N THR A 107 9.95 -12.47 1.42
CA THR A 107 10.23 -13.86 1.05
C THR A 107 11.22 -14.57 1.96
N TYR A 108 11.91 -13.86 2.84
CA TYR A 108 12.80 -14.39 3.87
C TYR A 108 12.08 -14.83 5.14
N ARG A 109 10.74 -14.70 5.19
CA ARG A 109 9.92 -15.11 6.33
C ARG A 109 9.37 -16.51 6.12
N ASP A 110 9.15 -17.25 7.21
CA ASP A 110 8.49 -18.57 7.18
C ASP A 110 7.05 -18.47 6.65
N VAL A 111 6.39 -17.35 6.95
CA VAL A 111 5.10 -16.98 6.36
C VAL A 111 5.32 -15.76 5.47
N MET A 112 5.18 -15.94 4.17
CA MET A 112 5.30 -14.84 3.19
C MET A 112 4.18 -13.83 3.37
N GLY A 113 4.49 -12.55 3.13
CA GLY A 113 3.47 -11.51 3.01
C GLY A 113 2.54 -11.81 1.82
N PHE A 114 1.24 -11.69 2.05
CA PHE A 114 0.23 -11.92 1.00
C PHE A 114 0.12 -10.73 0.07
N VAL A 115 -0.01 -9.53 0.62
CA VAL A 115 -0.11 -8.27 -0.12
C VAL A 115 0.73 -7.18 0.53
N ASN A 116 1.20 -6.23 -0.28
CA ASN A 116 1.72 -4.94 0.17
C ASN A 116 0.70 -3.86 -0.12
N VAL A 117 0.44 -2.98 0.84
CA VAL A 117 -0.43 -1.83 0.66
C VAL A 117 0.41 -0.56 0.73
N LEU A 118 0.46 0.19 -0.36
CA LEU A 118 1.21 1.43 -0.48
C LEU A 118 0.26 2.61 -0.68
N TYR A 119 0.44 3.67 0.09
CA TYR A 119 -0.31 4.90 -0.03
C TYR A 119 0.60 6.06 -0.43
N GLY A 120 0.38 6.59 -1.63
CA GLY A 120 1.15 7.71 -2.17
C GLY A 120 0.66 9.05 -1.64
N ILE A 121 1.42 9.68 -0.73
CA ILE A 121 1.12 11.03 -0.21
C ILE A 121 1.76 12.10 -1.08
N LYS A 122 3.03 11.94 -1.40
CA LYS A 122 3.79 12.78 -2.34
C LYS A 122 4.54 11.88 -3.28
N VAL A 123 4.14 11.87 -4.52
CA VAL A 123 4.77 11.07 -5.57
C VAL A 123 5.43 11.99 -6.58
N PRO A 124 6.55 11.60 -7.20
CA PRO A 124 7.15 12.38 -8.28
C PRO A 124 6.14 12.56 -9.41
N VAL A 125 6.12 13.75 -9.97
CA VAL A 125 5.46 13.97 -11.25
C VAL A 125 6.31 13.38 -12.38
N ARG A 126 5.85 13.50 -13.61
CA ARG A 126 6.58 13.04 -14.79
C ARG A 126 8.05 13.47 -14.71
N ASP A 127 8.96 12.56 -15.04
CA ASP A 127 10.43 12.72 -14.97
C ASP A 127 11.02 12.76 -13.56
N GLY A 128 10.30 12.28 -12.53
CA GLY A 128 10.81 12.12 -11.17
C GLY A 128 11.06 13.43 -10.42
N LYS A 129 10.47 14.55 -10.86
CA LYS A 129 10.63 15.89 -10.25
C LYS A 129 9.36 16.41 -9.65
#